data_eded7e889de036bb6ba2f31256a8f8ab
#
_entry.id   eded7e889de036bb6ba2f31256a8f8ab
#
_cell.length_a   1.000
_cell.length_b   1.000
_cell.length_c   1.000
_cell.angle_alpha   90.00
_cell.angle_beta   90.00
_cell.angle_gamma   90.00
#
_symmetry.space_group_name_H-M   'P 1'
#
loop_
_entity.id
_entity.type
_entity.pdbx_description
1 polymer ?
#
loop_
_entity_poly.entity_id
_entity_poly.type
_entity_poly.pdbx_seq_one_letter_code
_entity_poly.pdbx_strand_id
1 'polypeptide(L)'
;MRLTELALRRAGAADLEEFQRREGLYPSGQEDILTMQRLTPLLLGYERYMVKPGDTYYRIATARGTSVRAMLTANPNQNPNLLIPGQYLNVPYGFPVVPADVPFSSELLQICVQGLLVRYPFLSQKCIARTAWGRPVTALRSGQGPRCALYNASHHANEWITTPVLLPFLEQYASA
;
A
#
# COMPACT_ATOMS: atom_id res chain seq x y z
N MET A 1 2.06 9.48 15.57
CA MET A 1 1.65 8.05 15.48
C MET A 1 2.79 7.29 14.83
N ARG A 2 3.18 6.15 15.39
CA ARG A 2 4.21 5.27 14.82
C ARG A 2 3.61 4.45 13.66
N LEU A 3 4.44 3.97 12.74
CA LEU A 3 3.98 3.10 11.64
C LEU A 3 3.32 1.81 12.16
N THR A 4 3.85 1.27 13.25
CA THR A 4 3.28 0.12 13.94
C THR A 4 1.84 0.35 14.39
N GLU A 5 1.53 1.51 14.98
CA GLU A 5 0.17 1.88 15.39
C GLU A 5 -0.80 1.94 14.20
N LEU A 6 -0.34 2.47 13.06
CA LEU A 6 -1.12 2.47 11.83
C LEU A 6 -1.41 1.03 11.35
N ALA A 7 -0.39 0.17 11.36
CA ALA A 7 -0.55 -1.22 10.94
C ALA A 7 -1.49 -2.00 11.87
N LEU A 8 -1.35 -1.84 13.19
CA LEU A 8 -2.24 -2.46 14.19
C LEU A 8 -3.69 -2.01 14.01
N ARG A 9 -3.93 -0.72 13.79
CA ARG A 9 -5.27 -0.19 13.50
C ARG A 9 -5.87 -0.83 12.23
N ARG A 10 -5.06 -1.00 11.18
CA ARG A 10 -5.48 -1.68 9.92
C ARG A 10 -5.73 -3.17 10.14
N ALA A 11 -5.01 -3.80 11.06
CA ALA A 11 -5.25 -5.18 11.48
C ALA A 11 -6.50 -5.33 12.37
N GLY A 12 -7.03 -4.23 12.93
CA GLY A 12 -8.07 -4.26 13.95
C GLY A 12 -7.57 -4.88 15.26
N ALA A 13 -6.28 -4.74 15.59
CA ALA A 13 -5.67 -5.20 16.84
C ALA A 13 -5.45 -4.02 17.79
N ALA A 14 -5.71 -4.23 19.08
CA ALA A 14 -5.54 -3.19 20.08
C ALA A 14 -4.07 -2.91 20.38
N ASP A 15 -3.23 -3.94 20.35
CA ASP A 15 -1.80 -3.87 20.64
C ASP A 15 -1.01 -4.96 19.90
N LEU A 16 0.32 -4.93 20.06
CA LEU A 16 1.24 -5.89 19.45
C LEU A 16 1.02 -7.33 19.96
N GLU A 17 0.73 -7.51 21.23
CA GLU A 17 0.53 -8.85 21.80
C GLU A 17 -0.73 -9.50 21.22
N GLU A 18 -1.82 -8.75 21.08
CA GLU A 18 -3.04 -9.25 20.44
C GLU A 18 -2.79 -9.61 18.98
N PHE A 19 -2.11 -8.73 18.25
CA PHE A 19 -1.73 -9.00 16.87
C PHE A 19 -0.88 -10.26 16.74
N GLN A 20 0.17 -10.38 17.54
CA GLN A 20 1.06 -11.55 17.56
C GLN A 20 0.29 -12.85 17.85
N ARG A 21 -0.61 -12.85 18.84
CA ARG A 21 -1.47 -14.00 19.13
C ARG A 21 -2.35 -14.41 17.96
N ARG A 22 -2.97 -13.43 17.26
CA ARG A 22 -3.80 -13.69 16.07
C ARG A 22 -2.99 -14.26 14.91
N GLU A 23 -1.74 -13.83 14.75
CA GLU A 23 -0.82 -14.29 13.70
C GLU A 23 -0.07 -15.58 14.07
N GLY A 24 -0.34 -16.17 15.24
CA GLY A 24 0.33 -17.39 15.71
C GLY A 24 1.80 -17.16 16.10
N LEU A 25 2.16 -15.92 16.45
CA LEU A 25 3.49 -15.54 16.92
C LEU A 25 3.53 -15.54 18.46
N TYR A 26 4.76 -15.59 19.01
CA TYR A 26 4.94 -15.42 20.45
C TYR A 26 4.55 -13.98 20.85
N PRO A 27 3.63 -13.79 21.82
CA PRO A 27 3.10 -12.46 22.19
C PRO A 27 4.07 -11.69 23.09
N SER A 28 5.19 -11.25 22.53
CA SER A 28 6.24 -10.53 23.25
C SER A 28 5.90 -9.04 23.49
N GLY A 29 4.93 -8.48 22.76
CA GLY A 29 4.67 -7.05 22.74
C GLY A 29 5.78 -6.21 22.08
N GLN A 30 6.76 -6.85 21.42
CA GLN A 30 7.90 -6.17 20.79
C GLN A 30 7.84 -6.22 19.26
N GLU A 31 8.44 -5.22 18.64
CA GLU A 31 8.59 -5.13 17.17
C GLU A 31 9.75 -6.02 16.68
N ASP A 32 9.62 -7.34 16.83
CA ASP A 32 10.59 -8.28 16.29
C ASP A 32 10.44 -8.45 14.76
N ILE A 33 11.41 -9.13 14.15
CA ILE A 33 11.47 -9.34 12.68
C ILE A 33 10.22 -10.04 12.16
N LEU A 34 9.73 -11.07 12.84
CA LEU A 34 8.55 -11.83 12.41
C LEU A 34 7.28 -10.99 12.51
N THR A 35 7.14 -10.24 13.59
CA THR A 35 6.04 -9.29 13.78
C THR A 35 6.04 -8.24 12.69
N MET A 36 7.20 -7.64 12.37
CA MET A 36 7.30 -6.64 11.32
C MET A 36 7.04 -7.22 9.92
N GLN A 37 7.42 -8.45 9.64
CA GLN A 37 7.07 -9.12 8.39
C GLN A 37 5.56 -9.28 8.21
N ARG A 38 4.80 -9.49 9.28
CA ARG A 38 3.33 -9.57 9.24
C ARG A 38 2.65 -8.21 9.18
N LEU A 39 3.24 -7.17 9.80
CA LEU A 39 2.70 -5.80 9.78
C LEU A 39 2.98 -5.06 8.46
N THR A 40 4.10 -5.34 7.81
CA THR A 40 4.51 -4.62 6.58
C THR A 40 3.47 -4.66 5.46
N PRO A 41 2.81 -5.79 5.12
CA PRO A 41 1.75 -5.82 4.13
C PRO A 41 0.60 -4.85 4.44
N LEU A 42 0.24 -4.72 5.72
CA LEU A 42 -0.80 -3.80 6.15
C LEU A 42 -0.40 -2.32 5.93
N LEU A 43 0.88 -1.99 6.10
CA LEU A 43 1.41 -0.66 5.80
C LEU A 43 1.38 -0.38 4.30
N LEU A 44 1.79 -1.35 3.49
CA LEU A 44 1.82 -1.25 2.02
C LEU A 44 0.42 -1.27 1.38
N GLY A 45 -0.61 -1.73 2.10
CA GLY A 45 -1.97 -1.85 1.59
C GLY A 45 -2.21 -3.02 0.65
N TYR A 46 -1.25 -3.94 0.55
CA TYR A 46 -1.37 -5.20 -0.20
C TYR A 46 -0.50 -6.29 0.43
N GLU A 47 -0.82 -7.55 0.13
CA GLU A 47 0.05 -8.68 0.41
C GLU A 47 0.46 -9.41 -0.89
N ARG A 48 1.60 -10.08 -0.84
CA ARG A 48 2.01 -11.02 -1.88
C ARG A 48 1.51 -12.40 -1.51
N TYR A 49 0.42 -12.83 -2.15
CA TYR A 49 -0.28 -14.06 -1.85
C TYR A 49 0.13 -15.18 -2.80
N MET A 50 0.44 -16.36 -2.25
CA MET A 50 0.69 -17.57 -3.02
C MET A 50 -0.62 -18.33 -3.22
N VAL A 51 -1.03 -18.52 -4.48
CA VAL A 51 -2.26 -19.22 -4.86
C VAL A 51 -2.23 -20.66 -4.37
N LYS A 52 -3.33 -21.10 -3.76
CA LYS A 52 -3.54 -22.46 -3.27
C LYS A 52 -4.51 -23.22 -4.19
N PRO A 53 -4.49 -24.56 -4.19
CA PRO A 53 -5.50 -25.35 -4.89
C PRO A 53 -6.93 -24.95 -4.49
N GLY A 54 -7.80 -24.72 -5.49
CA GLY A 54 -9.19 -24.31 -5.28
C GLY A 54 -9.42 -22.81 -5.04
N ASP A 55 -8.37 -21.97 -5.10
CA ASP A 55 -8.52 -20.53 -5.03
C ASP A 55 -9.21 -19.98 -6.28
N THR A 56 -9.92 -18.87 -6.08
CA THR A 56 -10.48 -18.03 -7.13
C THR A 56 -10.24 -16.57 -6.77
N TYR A 57 -10.21 -15.69 -7.78
CA TYR A 57 -10.10 -14.23 -7.54
C TYR A 57 -11.18 -13.74 -6.57
N TYR A 58 -12.41 -14.26 -6.70
CA TYR A 58 -13.52 -13.89 -5.83
C TYR A 58 -13.26 -14.29 -4.36
N ARG A 59 -12.86 -15.55 -4.11
CA ARG A 59 -12.59 -16.04 -2.75
C ARG A 59 -11.45 -15.29 -2.09
N ILE A 60 -10.35 -15.05 -2.84
CA ILE A 60 -9.20 -14.30 -2.34
C ILE A 60 -9.60 -12.86 -2.03
N ALA A 61 -10.31 -12.18 -2.94
CA ALA A 61 -10.77 -10.81 -2.75
C ALA A 61 -11.68 -10.67 -1.52
N THR A 62 -12.68 -11.56 -1.38
CA THR A 62 -13.60 -11.56 -0.24
C THR A 62 -12.86 -11.75 1.08
N ALA A 63 -11.89 -12.66 1.13
CA ALA A 63 -11.09 -12.92 2.33
C ALA A 63 -10.23 -11.73 2.77
N ARG A 64 -9.97 -10.76 1.88
CA ARG A 64 -9.18 -9.53 2.16
C ARG A 64 -10.03 -8.25 2.17
N GLY A 65 -11.38 -8.41 2.12
CA GLY A 65 -12.31 -7.28 2.10
C GLY A 65 -12.14 -6.37 0.89
N THR A 66 -11.55 -6.88 -0.20
CA THR A 66 -11.31 -6.14 -1.45
C THR A 66 -12.23 -6.61 -2.57
N SER A 67 -12.12 -5.99 -3.75
CA SER A 67 -12.90 -6.36 -4.93
C SER A 67 -12.07 -7.16 -5.95
N VAL A 68 -12.77 -7.98 -6.76
CA VAL A 68 -12.15 -8.65 -7.91
C VAL A 68 -11.55 -7.62 -8.88
N ARG A 69 -12.21 -6.47 -9.06
CA ARG A 69 -11.70 -5.37 -9.90
C ARG A 69 -10.34 -4.87 -9.38
N ALA A 70 -10.22 -4.62 -8.07
CA ALA A 70 -8.94 -4.18 -7.47
C ALA A 70 -7.84 -5.22 -7.67
N MET A 71 -8.15 -6.51 -7.53
CA MET A 71 -7.20 -7.59 -7.80
C MET A 71 -6.78 -7.65 -9.27
N LEU A 72 -7.72 -7.47 -10.21
CA LEU A 72 -7.42 -7.42 -11.65
C LEU A 72 -6.50 -6.24 -11.98
N THR A 73 -6.78 -5.08 -11.41
CA THR A 73 -5.94 -3.89 -11.57
C THR A 73 -4.51 -4.11 -11.07
N ALA A 74 -4.34 -4.74 -9.89
CA ALA A 74 -3.04 -5.01 -9.30
C ALA A 74 -2.26 -6.14 -10.00
N ASN A 75 -2.92 -6.96 -10.86
CA ASN A 75 -2.34 -8.11 -11.54
C ASN A 75 -2.69 -8.12 -13.04
N PRO A 76 -2.34 -7.08 -13.83
CA PRO A 76 -2.81 -6.92 -15.21
C PRO A 76 -2.33 -8.03 -16.15
N ASN A 77 -1.26 -8.73 -15.81
CA ASN A 77 -0.66 -9.78 -16.62
C ASN A 77 -1.11 -11.20 -16.22
N GLN A 78 -2.06 -11.32 -15.27
CA GLN A 78 -2.55 -12.61 -14.80
C GLN A 78 -3.93 -12.93 -15.41
N ASN A 79 -4.13 -14.19 -15.81
CA ASN A 79 -5.43 -14.63 -16.26
C ASN A 79 -6.33 -14.97 -15.04
N PRO A 80 -7.43 -14.23 -14.80
CA PRO A 80 -8.28 -14.46 -13.63
C PRO A 80 -9.03 -15.78 -13.66
N ASN A 81 -9.20 -16.38 -14.86
CA ASN A 81 -9.90 -17.64 -15.05
C ASN A 81 -8.96 -18.85 -14.96
N LEU A 82 -7.66 -18.62 -14.84
CA LEU A 82 -6.65 -19.68 -14.77
C LEU A 82 -5.63 -19.37 -13.67
N LEU A 83 -5.99 -19.66 -12.42
CA LEU A 83 -5.07 -19.58 -11.28
C LEU A 83 -4.28 -20.88 -11.18
N ILE A 84 -2.95 -20.75 -11.16
CA ILE A 84 -2.05 -21.89 -11.02
C ILE A 84 -1.57 -21.94 -9.56
N PRO A 85 -1.79 -23.04 -8.82
CA PRO A 85 -1.25 -23.19 -7.47
C PRO A 85 0.26 -22.97 -7.45
N GLY A 86 0.72 -22.18 -6.47
CA GLY A 86 2.13 -21.79 -6.35
C GLY A 86 2.49 -20.47 -7.06
N GLN A 87 1.65 -19.94 -7.95
CA GLN A 87 1.87 -18.59 -8.49
C GLN A 87 1.63 -17.51 -7.43
N TYR A 88 2.22 -16.34 -7.61
CA TYR A 88 2.02 -15.22 -6.72
C TYR A 88 1.10 -14.15 -7.32
N LEU A 89 0.20 -13.63 -6.49
CA LEU A 89 -0.64 -12.48 -6.79
C LEU A 89 -0.37 -11.34 -5.81
N ASN A 90 -0.47 -10.11 -6.29
CA ASN A 90 -0.58 -8.95 -5.43
C ASN A 90 -2.05 -8.80 -5.02
N VAL A 91 -2.36 -8.95 -3.75
CA VAL A 91 -3.72 -8.88 -3.23
C VAL A 91 -3.89 -7.59 -2.44
N PRO A 92 -4.58 -6.57 -2.99
CA PRO A 92 -4.90 -5.34 -2.26
C PRO A 92 -5.80 -5.65 -1.05
N TYR A 93 -5.62 -4.93 0.04
CA TYR A 93 -6.62 -4.90 1.12
C TYR A 93 -7.78 -3.96 0.79
N GLY A 94 -8.92 -4.10 1.48
CA GLY A 94 -10.11 -3.28 1.27
C GLY A 94 -10.02 -1.83 1.76
N PHE A 95 -8.92 -1.44 2.41
CA PHE A 95 -8.69 -0.08 2.87
C PHE A 95 -7.77 0.70 1.90
N PRO A 96 -7.81 2.05 1.92
CA PRO A 96 -6.91 2.88 1.13
C PRO A 96 -5.44 2.67 1.49
N VAL A 97 -4.55 2.75 0.49
CA VAL A 97 -3.09 2.75 0.71
C VAL A 97 -2.68 3.98 1.50
N VAL A 98 -3.22 5.14 1.11
CA VAL A 98 -2.89 6.42 1.74
C VAL A 98 -3.83 6.68 2.91
N PRO A 99 -3.34 6.71 4.16
CA PRO A 99 -4.17 7.02 5.32
C PRO A 99 -4.51 8.52 5.35
N ALA A 100 -5.75 8.85 5.73
CA ALA A 100 -6.23 10.24 5.72
C ALA A 100 -6.01 11.00 7.05
N ASP A 101 -5.85 10.26 8.17
CA ASP A 101 -6.00 10.80 9.52
C ASP A 101 -4.75 10.57 10.39
N VAL A 102 -3.59 10.60 9.78
CA VAL A 102 -2.31 10.36 10.47
C VAL A 102 -1.28 11.43 10.12
N PRO A 103 -0.36 11.79 11.05
CA PRO A 103 0.78 12.62 10.74
C PRO A 103 1.62 11.99 9.64
N PHE A 104 1.91 12.74 8.60
CA PHE A 104 2.60 12.24 7.42
C PHE A 104 4.11 12.44 7.56
N SER A 105 4.88 11.35 7.56
CA SER A 105 6.35 11.36 7.58
C SER A 105 6.91 11.02 6.20
N SER A 106 8.21 11.31 5.98
CA SER A 106 8.90 10.89 4.75
C SER A 106 8.91 9.38 4.56
N GLU A 107 8.93 8.61 5.66
CA GLU A 107 8.87 7.14 5.61
C GLU A 107 7.48 6.65 5.19
N LEU A 108 6.44 7.23 5.79
CA LEU A 108 5.07 6.91 5.40
C LEU A 108 4.81 7.28 3.94
N LEU A 109 5.34 8.41 3.45
CA LEU A 109 5.29 8.78 2.04
C LEU A 109 5.87 7.66 1.15
N GLN A 110 7.07 7.16 1.45
CA GLN A 110 7.71 6.11 0.66
C GLN A 110 6.90 4.82 0.67
N ILE A 111 6.35 4.43 1.82
CA ILE A 111 5.49 3.25 1.97
C ILE A 111 4.21 3.42 1.13
N CYS A 112 3.55 4.56 1.19
CA CYS A 112 2.36 4.85 0.38
C CYS A 112 2.67 4.81 -1.11
N VAL A 113 3.78 5.39 -1.54
CA VAL A 113 4.22 5.35 -2.95
C VAL A 113 4.43 3.91 -3.42
N GLN A 114 5.12 3.08 -2.63
CA GLN A 114 5.32 1.66 -2.95
C GLN A 114 3.99 0.91 -3.08
N GLY A 115 3.08 1.11 -2.13
CA GLY A 115 1.75 0.50 -2.14
C GLY A 115 0.92 0.92 -3.36
N LEU A 116 0.92 2.21 -3.70
CA LEU A 116 0.22 2.75 -4.87
C LEU A 116 0.74 2.16 -6.18
N LEU A 117 2.05 2.03 -6.35
CA LEU A 117 2.67 1.47 -7.56
C LEU A 117 2.31 0.00 -7.77
N VAL A 118 2.15 -0.78 -6.70
CA VAL A 118 1.73 -2.18 -6.79
C VAL A 118 0.23 -2.29 -7.03
N ARG A 119 -0.57 -1.48 -6.33
CA ARG A 119 -2.02 -1.49 -6.47
C ARG A 119 -2.49 -0.97 -7.83
N TYR A 120 -1.74 -0.01 -8.40
CA TYR A 120 -2.02 0.65 -9.67
C TYR A 120 -0.78 0.62 -10.59
N PRO A 121 -0.49 -0.51 -11.24
CA PRO A 121 0.74 -0.70 -12.03
C PRO A 121 0.87 0.20 -13.27
N PHE A 122 -0.20 0.92 -13.63
CA PHE A 122 -0.16 1.96 -14.66
C PHE A 122 0.44 3.29 -14.19
N LEU A 123 0.64 3.45 -12.86
CA LEU A 123 1.42 4.54 -12.31
C LEU A 123 2.92 4.27 -12.51
N SER A 124 3.67 5.31 -12.78
CA SER A 124 5.13 5.23 -12.83
C SER A 124 5.75 6.21 -11.85
N GLN A 125 6.94 5.87 -11.35
CA GLN A 125 7.69 6.68 -10.39
C GLN A 125 9.01 7.11 -11.00
N LYS A 126 9.43 8.35 -10.69
CA LYS A 126 10.77 8.87 -10.99
C LYS A 126 11.28 9.67 -9.80
N CYS A 127 12.53 9.42 -9.40
CA CYS A 127 13.27 10.31 -8.51
C CYS A 127 13.77 11.48 -9.35
N ILE A 128 13.22 12.68 -9.14
CA ILE A 128 13.56 13.88 -9.92
C ILE A 128 14.66 14.70 -9.27
N ALA A 129 14.86 14.57 -7.97
CA ALA A 129 15.91 15.23 -7.19
C ALA A 129 16.14 14.49 -5.89
N ARG A 130 17.16 14.91 -5.14
CA ARG A 130 17.37 14.51 -3.74
C ARG A 130 17.54 15.74 -2.86
N THR A 131 17.02 15.68 -1.65
CA THR A 131 17.24 16.70 -0.64
C THR A 131 18.70 16.69 -0.16
N ALA A 132 19.12 17.72 0.60
CA ALA A 132 20.43 17.76 1.23
C ALA A 132 20.74 16.55 2.15
N TRP A 133 19.71 15.88 2.67
CA TRP A 133 19.83 14.65 3.47
C TRP A 133 19.69 13.36 2.65
N GLY A 134 19.80 13.44 1.32
CA GLY A 134 19.72 12.27 0.42
C GLY A 134 18.31 11.70 0.20
N ARG A 135 17.26 12.28 0.78
CA ARG A 135 15.87 11.80 0.60
C ARG A 135 15.40 12.07 -0.82
N PRO A 136 14.73 11.12 -1.48
CA PRO A 136 14.26 11.30 -2.84
C PRO A 136 13.10 12.31 -2.90
N VAL A 137 13.14 13.19 -3.89
CA VAL A 137 11.98 13.96 -4.36
C VAL A 137 11.33 13.14 -5.47
N THR A 138 10.14 12.63 -5.17
CA THR A 138 9.46 11.64 -6.01
C THR A 138 8.39 12.29 -6.88
N ALA A 139 8.44 12.04 -8.18
CA ALA A 139 7.35 12.30 -9.11
C ALA A 139 6.60 11.00 -9.41
N LEU A 140 5.27 11.04 -9.34
CA LEU A 140 4.37 9.99 -9.80
C LEU A 140 3.68 10.46 -11.07
N ARG A 141 3.61 9.59 -12.07
CA ARG A 141 2.93 9.87 -13.33
C ARG A 141 1.79 8.87 -13.55
N SER A 142 0.62 9.39 -13.94
CA SER A 142 -0.51 8.63 -14.43
C SER A 142 -0.81 9.03 -15.87
N GLY A 143 -1.13 8.06 -16.74
CA GLY A 143 -1.47 8.30 -18.14
C GLY A 143 -0.29 8.57 -19.05
N GLN A 144 -0.56 8.58 -20.37
CA GLN A 144 0.42 8.72 -21.45
C GLN A 144 -0.02 9.73 -22.52
N GLY A 145 -1.04 10.55 -22.23
CA GLY A 145 -1.55 11.55 -23.16
C GLY A 145 -0.54 12.66 -23.46
N PRO A 146 -0.77 13.43 -24.55
CA PRO A 146 0.11 14.53 -24.95
C PRO A 146 -0.04 15.78 -24.08
N ARG A 147 -1.13 15.88 -23.31
CA ARG A 147 -1.35 16.98 -22.35
C ARG A 147 -0.91 16.51 -20.96
N CYS A 148 -0.25 17.38 -20.23
CA CYS A 148 0.23 17.10 -18.88
C CYS A 148 -0.29 18.17 -17.94
N ALA A 149 -0.85 17.73 -16.80
CA ALA A 149 -1.10 18.58 -15.63
C ALA A 149 -0.10 18.20 -14.54
N LEU A 150 0.54 19.18 -13.93
CA LEU A 150 1.50 18.99 -12.84
C LEU A 150 0.88 19.50 -11.54
N TYR A 151 0.84 18.64 -10.55
CA TYR A 151 0.49 18.97 -9.17
C TYR A 151 1.72 18.77 -8.29
N ASN A 152 2.01 19.71 -7.40
CA ASN A 152 3.06 19.56 -6.41
C ASN A 152 2.52 19.74 -4.99
N ALA A 153 3.21 19.18 -4.02
CA ALA A 153 2.86 19.26 -2.61
C ALA A 153 4.13 19.43 -1.78
N SER A 154 4.00 20.09 -0.63
CA SER A 154 5.10 20.35 0.33
C SER A 154 6.29 21.05 -0.33
N HIS A 155 6.02 22.00 -1.23
CA HIS A 155 7.05 22.80 -1.89
C HIS A 155 7.82 23.65 -0.88
N HIS A 156 7.12 24.27 0.05
CA HIS A 156 7.72 24.95 1.20
C HIS A 156 7.60 24.09 2.46
N ALA A 157 8.56 24.19 3.36
CA ALA A 157 8.69 23.32 4.53
C ALA A 157 7.50 23.38 5.52
N ASN A 158 6.75 24.49 5.53
CA ASN A 158 5.57 24.68 6.37
C ASN A 158 4.25 24.19 5.73
N GLU A 159 4.29 23.72 4.49
CA GLU A 159 3.12 23.21 3.73
C GLU A 159 2.99 21.69 3.76
N TRP A 160 3.50 21.04 4.81
CA TRP A 160 3.50 19.57 4.93
C TRP A 160 2.12 18.92 4.74
N ILE A 161 1.05 19.65 5.06
CA ILE A 161 -0.34 19.17 4.94
C ILE A 161 -0.75 18.91 3.48
N THR A 162 -0.08 19.51 2.50
CA THR A 162 -0.47 19.38 1.10
C THR A 162 -0.16 17.99 0.53
N THR A 163 0.86 17.30 1.05
CA THR A 163 1.17 15.91 0.66
C THR A 163 0.05 14.92 1.05
N PRO A 164 -0.45 14.88 2.31
CA PRO A 164 -1.59 14.03 2.68
C PRO A 164 -2.93 14.44 2.02
N VAL A 165 -2.99 15.56 1.32
CA VAL A 165 -4.14 15.90 0.46
C VAL A 165 -3.93 15.37 -0.96
N LEU A 166 -2.74 15.56 -1.54
CA LEU A 166 -2.46 15.21 -2.92
C LEU A 166 -2.42 13.69 -3.16
N LEU A 167 -1.85 12.91 -2.24
CA LEU A 167 -1.75 11.45 -2.42
C LEU A 167 -3.11 10.74 -2.40
N PRO A 168 -4.03 11.01 -1.45
CA PRO A 168 -5.38 10.45 -1.52
C PRO A 168 -6.13 10.86 -2.78
N PHE A 169 -5.96 12.10 -3.26
CA PHE A 169 -6.52 12.53 -4.53
C PHE A 169 -6.01 11.67 -5.70
N LEU A 170 -4.69 11.39 -5.75
CA LEU A 170 -4.12 10.50 -6.74
C LEU A 170 -4.68 9.07 -6.61
N GLU A 171 -4.81 8.54 -5.40
CA GLU A 171 -5.36 7.20 -5.17
C GLU A 171 -6.83 7.10 -5.60
N GLN A 172 -7.66 8.11 -5.28
CA GLN A 172 -9.05 8.17 -5.75
C GLN A 172 -9.13 8.21 -7.27
N TYR A 173 -8.33 9.05 -7.91
CA TYR A 173 -8.24 9.12 -9.37
C TYR A 173 -7.82 7.80 -9.99
N ALA A 174 -6.85 7.11 -9.40
CA ALA A 174 -6.36 5.82 -9.89
C ALA A 174 -7.36 4.67 -9.67
N SER A 175 -8.29 4.79 -8.72
CA SER A 175 -9.31 3.76 -8.40
C SER A 175 -10.60 3.89 -9.22
N ALA A 176 -10.85 5.04 -9.85
CA ALA A 176 -12.04 5.33 -10.66
C ALA A 176 -11.99 4.57 -11.98
#